data_6a056a5091dc6f16daddf30b5452f6dd
#
_entry.id   6a056a5091dc6f16daddf30b5452f6dd
#
_cell.length_a   1.000
_cell.length_b   1.000
_cell.length_c   1.000
_cell.angle_alpha   90.00
_cell.angle_beta   90.00
_cell.angle_gamma   90.00
#
_symmetry.space_group_name_H-M   'P 1'
#
loop_
_entity.id
_entity.type
_entity.pdbx_description
1 polymer ?
#
loop_
_entity_poly.entity_id
_entity_poly.type
_entity_poly.pdbx_seq_one_letter_code
_entity_poly.pdbx_strand_id
1 'polypeptide(L)'
;MIKTLIIFVLLLDSFAVEAQSSNSSFIQPSADQNIITGADRVDVYLRYLKGKKIGIFANQTSVVGNTHMVDTLRKLGINIKVIFGPEHGFRGNADAGEKVGNYTDEKTGIPVISLYGQKRKPSPEDIQDLDILVFDIQDVGTRFYTYISSMQEFLETALENHKPLLLLDRPNPNSFYVDGPVLDPKFRSFVGMQPVPINYGMTIGEYAMMLLGEKWLSEKANAVNAYNITTNPTPDTPFHFLVIKCKNYTHKSKYILPVRHSPNLPEIQAVYLYPTTCLFEGTALSEGRGTTKPFEYIGHPSLPKNMFAFTPNPNEGAKSSKHYGKICYGWNLGGTPAEVLRKVDGKIQLKWLIEAYAIFPAKDSFFARPEAFNRLAGNDVLMKQIKEGKSEEEIRKSWEPKLSEFKLIRKKYLLYDDFE
;
A
#
# COMPACT_ATOMS: atom_id res chain seq x y z
N MET A 1 -49.97 69.69 -35.37
CA MET A 1 -49.71 68.34 -35.84
C MET A 1 -48.46 67.83 -35.09
N ILE A 2 -48.68 67.21 -33.93
CA ILE A 2 -47.60 66.69 -33.10
C ILE A 2 -47.81 65.14 -33.05
N LYS A 3 -46.87 64.41 -33.61
CA LYS A 3 -46.86 62.91 -33.59
C LYS A 3 -46.31 62.44 -32.26
N THR A 4 -47.13 61.79 -31.48
CA THR A 4 -46.76 61.11 -30.24
C THR A 4 -46.12 59.74 -30.56
N LEU A 5 -44.89 59.55 -30.15
CA LEU A 5 -44.16 58.30 -30.28
C LEU A 5 -44.36 57.51 -28.98
N ILE A 6 -45.01 56.33 -29.05
CA ILE A 6 -45.20 55.42 -27.96
C ILE A 6 -44.02 54.47 -27.98
N ILE A 7 -43.17 54.48 -26.93
CA ILE A 7 -42.07 53.55 -26.71
C ILE A 7 -42.59 52.37 -25.85
N PHE A 8 -42.64 51.17 -26.42
CA PHE A 8 -42.89 49.95 -25.70
C PHE A 8 -41.58 49.51 -25.03
N VAL A 9 -41.57 49.56 -23.71
CA VAL A 9 -40.47 48.95 -22.92
C VAL A 9 -40.81 47.46 -22.65
N LEU A 10 -40.12 46.56 -23.29
CA LEU A 10 -40.16 45.14 -22.98
C LEU A 10 -39.27 44.89 -21.76
N LEU A 11 -39.88 44.56 -20.62
CA LEU A 11 -39.22 44.01 -19.45
C LEU A 11 -38.86 42.53 -19.75
N LEU A 12 -37.59 42.28 -19.92
CA LEU A 12 -37.02 40.92 -19.92
C LEU A 12 -36.71 40.54 -18.47
N ASP A 13 -37.57 39.74 -17.88
CA ASP A 13 -37.24 39.03 -16.63
C ASP A 13 -36.16 37.99 -16.90
N SER A 14 -34.93 38.29 -16.51
CA SER A 14 -33.81 37.36 -16.48
C SER A 14 -33.92 36.47 -15.24
N PHE A 15 -34.43 35.26 -15.42
CA PHE A 15 -34.25 34.20 -14.43
C PHE A 15 -32.76 33.86 -14.32
N ALA A 16 -32.11 34.35 -13.30
CA ALA A 16 -30.80 33.88 -12.89
C ALA A 16 -30.97 32.49 -12.25
N VAL A 17 -30.62 31.45 -12.99
CA VAL A 17 -30.41 30.12 -12.43
C VAL A 17 -29.11 30.19 -11.64
N GLU A 18 -29.20 30.31 -10.33
CA GLU A 18 -28.04 30.05 -9.43
C GLU A 18 -27.62 28.59 -9.57
N ALA A 19 -26.57 28.35 -10.35
CA ALA A 19 -25.84 27.10 -10.31
C ALA A 19 -25.15 27.04 -8.95
N GLN A 20 -25.71 26.26 -8.02
CA GLN A 20 -24.99 25.83 -6.82
C GLN A 20 -23.73 25.06 -7.25
N SER A 21 -22.60 25.76 -7.36
CA SER A 21 -21.30 25.14 -7.44
C SER A 21 -21.04 24.43 -6.11
N SER A 22 -21.16 23.11 -6.10
CA SER A 22 -20.60 22.29 -5.03
C SER A 22 -19.08 22.55 -5.00
N ASN A 23 -18.65 23.45 -4.13
CA ASN A 23 -17.25 23.62 -3.78
C ASN A 23 -16.77 22.36 -3.06
N SER A 24 -16.44 21.32 -3.83
CA SER A 24 -15.49 20.33 -3.37
C SER A 24 -14.14 21.05 -3.31
N SER A 25 -13.74 21.46 -2.13
CA SER A 25 -12.39 21.99 -1.86
C SER A 25 -11.37 20.89 -2.15
N PHE A 26 -10.95 20.80 -3.41
CA PHE A 26 -9.79 20.01 -3.79
C PHE A 26 -8.56 20.68 -3.18
N ILE A 27 -8.15 20.15 -2.03
CA ILE A 27 -6.90 20.53 -1.39
C ILE A 27 -5.79 20.14 -2.38
N GLN A 28 -5.14 21.14 -2.99
CA GLN A 28 -3.86 20.91 -3.65
C GLN A 28 -2.91 20.28 -2.63
N PRO A 29 -2.04 19.32 -3.02
CA PRO A 29 -1.03 18.80 -2.12
C PRO A 29 -0.20 19.99 -1.66
N SER A 30 -0.38 20.42 -0.40
CA SER A 30 0.50 21.42 0.16
C SER A 30 1.85 20.75 0.36
N ALA A 31 2.88 21.20 -0.37
CA ALA A 31 4.27 20.81 -0.20
C ALA A 31 4.84 21.21 1.20
N ASP A 32 4.01 21.74 2.09
CA ASP A 32 4.43 22.54 3.23
C ASP A 32 4.40 21.81 4.58
N GLN A 33 4.04 20.53 4.64
CA GLN A 33 4.26 19.81 5.89
C GLN A 33 5.50 18.93 5.73
N ASN A 34 6.59 19.36 6.36
CA ASN A 34 7.77 18.52 6.49
C ASN A 34 7.46 17.32 7.38
N ILE A 35 6.90 16.28 6.78
CA ILE A 35 6.58 15.03 7.46
C ILE A 35 7.89 14.37 7.86
N ILE A 36 8.03 14.08 9.16
CA ILE A 36 9.19 13.40 9.73
C ILE A 36 8.77 11.97 10.03
N THR A 37 9.39 11.01 9.36
CA THR A 37 9.09 9.58 9.59
C THR A 37 9.56 9.12 10.97
N GLY A 38 9.07 7.97 11.45
CA GLY A 38 9.59 7.35 12.67
C GLY A 38 11.10 7.11 12.58
N ALA A 39 11.60 6.71 11.40
CA ALA A 39 13.03 6.50 11.16
C ALA A 39 13.88 7.77 11.26
N ASP A 40 13.35 8.93 10.88
CA ASP A 40 14.06 10.22 10.97
C ASP A 40 14.17 10.72 12.42
N ARG A 41 13.41 10.16 13.36
CA ARG A 41 13.43 10.52 14.78
C ARG A 41 14.49 9.77 15.57
N VAL A 42 15.71 9.76 15.05
CA VAL A 42 16.87 9.04 15.62
C VAL A 42 17.11 9.40 17.09
N ASP A 43 16.95 10.67 17.45
CA ASP A 43 17.06 11.18 18.82
C ASP A 43 16.13 10.46 19.81
N VAL A 44 14.96 10.01 19.34
CA VAL A 44 13.97 9.35 20.19
C VAL A 44 14.34 7.88 20.44
N TYR A 45 14.76 7.15 19.40
CA TYR A 45 14.90 5.69 19.51
C TYR A 45 16.34 5.18 19.67
N LEU A 46 17.37 6.00 19.35
CA LEU A 46 18.77 5.57 19.40
C LEU A 46 19.17 5.04 20.78
N ARG A 47 18.64 5.61 21.85
CA ARG A 47 18.90 5.18 23.24
C ARG A 47 18.52 3.72 23.52
N TYR A 48 17.49 3.19 22.84
CA TYR A 48 17.05 1.79 22.99
C TYR A 48 17.96 0.82 22.28
N LEU A 49 18.76 1.29 21.29
CA LEU A 49 19.63 0.49 20.46
C LEU A 49 21.09 0.47 20.93
N LYS A 50 21.52 1.51 21.72
CA LYS A 50 22.91 1.61 22.21
C LYS A 50 23.26 0.41 23.09
N GLY A 51 24.41 -0.22 22.81
CA GLY A 51 24.93 -1.38 23.55
C GLY A 51 24.17 -2.68 23.28
N LYS A 52 23.20 -2.71 22.37
CA LYS A 52 22.40 -3.88 22.04
C LYS A 52 22.87 -4.53 20.73
N LYS A 53 22.69 -5.85 20.63
CA LYS A 53 22.81 -6.63 19.40
C LYS A 53 21.45 -6.59 18.68
N ILE A 54 21.37 -5.95 17.53
CA ILE A 54 20.08 -5.74 16.86
C ILE A 54 19.95 -6.53 15.56
N GLY A 55 18.71 -6.97 15.28
CA GLY A 55 18.27 -7.47 13.99
C GLY A 55 17.33 -6.46 13.35
N ILE A 56 17.53 -6.12 12.07
CA ILE A 56 16.73 -5.10 11.38
C ILE A 56 16.00 -5.73 10.20
N PHE A 57 14.67 -5.58 10.16
CA PHE A 57 13.87 -5.84 8.97
C PHE A 57 13.82 -4.56 8.13
N ALA A 58 14.46 -4.59 6.96
CA ALA A 58 14.67 -3.40 6.14
C ALA A 58 14.78 -3.74 4.64
N ASN A 59 14.47 -2.74 3.81
CA ASN A 59 14.74 -2.78 2.37
C ASN A 59 15.24 -1.41 1.87
N GLN A 60 15.28 -1.18 0.56
CA GLN A 60 15.74 0.08 -0.04
C GLN A 60 14.97 1.32 0.43
N THR A 61 13.73 1.16 0.91
CA THR A 61 12.91 2.28 1.40
C THR A 61 13.24 2.69 2.83
N SER A 62 14.05 1.92 3.53
CA SER A 62 14.46 2.15 4.92
C SER A 62 15.53 3.24 4.98
N VAL A 63 15.12 4.51 4.86
CA VAL A 63 16.01 5.66 4.84
C VAL A 63 15.78 6.58 6.03
N VAL A 64 16.87 7.23 6.48
CA VAL A 64 16.90 8.35 7.41
C VAL A 64 17.44 9.54 6.62
N GLY A 65 16.61 10.53 6.35
CA GLY A 65 16.91 11.54 5.33
C GLY A 65 17.21 10.87 3.98
N ASN A 66 18.41 11.13 3.46
CA ASN A 66 18.86 10.56 2.18
C ASN A 66 19.80 9.35 2.34
N THR A 67 19.96 8.82 3.55
CA THR A 67 20.91 7.75 3.84
C THR A 67 20.15 6.50 4.30
N HIS A 68 20.55 5.34 3.79
CA HIS A 68 19.95 4.09 4.24
C HIS A 68 20.13 3.92 5.76
N MET A 69 19.07 3.49 6.45
CA MET A 69 19.02 3.39 7.92
C MET A 69 20.15 2.54 8.50
N VAL A 70 20.46 1.39 7.88
CA VAL A 70 21.57 0.52 8.31
C VAL A 70 22.90 1.27 8.30
N ASP A 71 23.17 2.06 7.25
CA ASP A 71 24.39 2.87 7.15
C ASP A 71 24.43 3.98 8.21
N THR A 72 23.27 4.62 8.46
CA THR A 72 23.12 5.65 9.50
C THR A 72 23.40 5.09 10.89
N LEU A 73 22.75 3.97 11.24
CA LEU A 73 22.89 3.36 12.55
C LEU A 73 24.32 2.83 12.79
N ARG A 74 24.97 2.28 11.77
CA ARG A 74 26.38 1.87 11.86
C ARG A 74 27.31 3.05 12.16
N LYS A 75 27.14 4.19 11.47
CA LYS A 75 27.90 5.42 11.74
C LYS A 75 27.70 5.91 13.18
N LEU A 76 26.55 5.64 13.78
CA LEU A 76 26.22 5.97 15.17
C LEU A 76 26.70 4.90 16.18
N GLY A 77 27.47 3.91 15.72
CA GLY A 77 28.05 2.87 16.58
C GLY A 77 27.09 1.77 17.03
N ILE A 78 25.97 1.61 16.34
CA ILE A 78 24.99 0.55 16.66
C ILE A 78 25.46 -0.80 16.13
N ASN A 79 25.37 -1.84 16.96
CA ASN A 79 25.79 -3.22 16.65
C ASN A 79 24.70 -3.98 15.94
N ILE A 80 24.63 -3.84 14.60
CA ILE A 80 23.70 -4.61 13.75
C ILE A 80 24.29 -5.96 13.46
N LYS A 81 23.63 -7.06 13.89
CA LYS A 81 24.08 -8.44 13.72
C LYS A 81 23.55 -9.08 12.46
N VAL A 82 22.32 -8.74 12.07
CA VAL A 82 21.63 -9.35 10.93
C VAL A 82 20.62 -8.40 10.34
N ILE A 83 20.44 -8.48 9.02
CA ILE A 83 19.38 -7.78 8.28
C ILE A 83 18.40 -8.85 7.78
N PHE A 84 17.10 -8.59 7.93
CA PHE A 84 16.04 -9.39 7.36
C PHE A 84 15.47 -8.65 6.14
N GLY A 85 15.50 -9.28 4.97
CA GLY A 85 15.05 -8.68 3.71
C GLY A 85 13.72 -9.27 3.23
N PRO A 86 12.74 -8.44 2.80
CA PRO A 86 11.50 -8.90 2.20
C PRO A 86 11.65 -9.27 0.73
N GLU A 87 10.53 -9.42 0.02
CA GLU A 87 10.47 -9.43 -1.44
C GLU A 87 11.29 -8.26 -2.03
N HIS A 88 11.91 -8.46 -3.17
CA HIS A 88 12.88 -7.58 -3.81
C HIS A 88 14.24 -7.47 -3.09
N GLY A 89 14.42 -8.14 -1.94
CA GLY A 89 15.68 -8.14 -1.18
C GLY A 89 15.97 -6.84 -0.44
N PHE A 90 17.07 -6.83 0.31
CA PHE A 90 17.45 -5.69 1.15
C PHE A 90 17.80 -4.41 0.37
N ARG A 91 18.40 -4.52 -0.83
CA ARG A 91 18.76 -3.38 -1.69
C ARG A 91 17.71 -3.09 -2.77
N GLY A 92 16.65 -3.89 -2.89
CA GLY A 92 15.52 -3.63 -3.78
C GLY A 92 15.79 -3.90 -5.27
N ASN A 93 16.78 -4.75 -5.57
CA ASN A 93 17.23 -4.99 -6.96
C ASN A 93 16.62 -6.25 -7.60
N ALA A 94 15.88 -7.07 -6.85
CA ALA A 94 15.29 -8.30 -7.36
C ALA A 94 13.93 -8.05 -8.01
N ASP A 95 13.61 -8.81 -9.07
CA ASP A 95 12.31 -8.77 -9.74
C ASP A 95 11.17 -9.27 -8.82
N ALA A 96 9.94 -8.88 -9.13
CA ALA A 96 8.78 -9.39 -8.41
C ALA A 96 8.70 -10.92 -8.52
N GLY A 97 8.61 -11.61 -7.37
CA GLY A 97 8.60 -13.07 -7.31
C GLY A 97 9.98 -13.73 -7.44
N GLU A 98 11.05 -12.98 -7.65
CA GLU A 98 12.41 -13.51 -7.69
C GLU A 98 12.85 -13.99 -6.29
N LYS A 99 13.35 -15.22 -6.22
CA LYS A 99 13.85 -15.79 -4.97
C LYS A 99 15.27 -15.31 -4.70
N VAL A 100 15.42 -14.41 -3.74
CA VAL A 100 16.72 -14.00 -3.23
C VAL A 100 17.09 -14.90 -2.06
N GLY A 101 18.23 -15.59 -2.13
CA GLY A 101 18.76 -16.38 -1.03
C GLY A 101 19.36 -15.52 0.09
N ASN A 102 19.91 -16.16 1.13
CA ASN A 102 20.71 -15.48 2.13
C ASN A 102 22.06 -15.07 1.53
N TYR A 103 22.57 -13.92 1.93
CA TYR A 103 23.87 -13.39 1.47
C TYR A 103 24.48 -12.46 2.52
N THR A 104 25.69 -11.99 2.27
CA THR A 104 26.30 -10.92 3.07
C THR A 104 26.25 -9.60 2.26
N ASP A 105 25.75 -8.56 2.86
CA ASP A 105 25.71 -7.24 2.21
C ASP A 105 27.15 -6.72 2.01
N GLU A 106 27.55 -6.58 0.75
CA GLU A 106 28.92 -6.23 0.38
C GLU A 106 29.39 -4.89 0.99
N LYS A 107 28.49 -3.93 1.12
CA LYS A 107 28.80 -2.60 1.64
C LYS A 107 29.06 -2.60 3.15
N THR A 108 28.37 -3.45 3.90
CA THR A 108 28.38 -3.42 5.37
C THR A 108 29.04 -4.65 5.99
N GLY A 109 29.18 -5.74 5.26
CA GLY A 109 29.63 -7.03 5.77
C GLY A 109 28.62 -7.73 6.69
N ILE A 110 27.36 -7.22 6.75
CA ILE A 110 26.31 -7.77 7.62
C ILE A 110 25.59 -8.90 6.89
N PRO A 111 25.33 -10.05 7.54
CA PRO A 111 24.50 -11.10 6.98
C PRO A 111 23.09 -10.62 6.69
N VAL A 112 22.55 -10.97 5.52
CA VAL A 112 21.17 -10.72 5.10
C VAL A 112 20.45 -12.05 5.00
N ILE A 113 19.37 -12.21 5.75
CA ILE A 113 18.47 -13.36 5.71
C ILE A 113 17.23 -12.98 4.92
N SER A 114 16.98 -13.70 3.84
CA SER A 114 15.78 -13.51 3.02
C SER A 114 14.55 -14.09 3.72
N LEU A 115 13.53 -13.25 3.89
CA LEU A 115 12.22 -13.64 4.41
C LEU A 115 11.15 -13.64 3.31
N TYR A 116 11.55 -14.07 2.11
CA TYR A 116 10.67 -14.21 0.96
C TYR A 116 10.73 -15.61 0.35
N GLY A 117 9.58 -16.13 -0.06
CA GLY A 117 9.47 -17.46 -0.64
C GLY A 117 9.13 -18.53 0.39
N GLN A 118 10.03 -19.46 0.65
CA GLN A 118 9.79 -20.57 1.59
C GLN A 118 9.87 -20.13 3.06
N LYS A 119 10.82 -19.27 3.38
CA LYS A 119 10.98 -18.69 4.73
C LYS A 119 10.37 -17.30 4.74
N ARG A 120 9.35 -17.09 5.58
CA ARG A 120 8.62 -15.80 5.68
C ARG A 120 8.80 -15.10 7.01
N LYS A 121 9.25 -15.83 8.03
CA LYS A 121 9.58 -15.28 9.34
C LYS A 121 10.94 -15.79 9.81
N PRO A 122 11.65 -15.04 10.67
CA PRO A 122 12.88 -15.52 11.27
C PRO A 122 12.62 -16.79 12.09
N SER A 123 13.55 -17.73 12.06
CA SER A 123 13.53 -18.84 13.00
C SER A 123 14.09 -18.41 14.37
N PRO A 124 13.86 -19.16 15.46
CA PRO A 124 14.45 -18.87 16.76
C PRO A 124 15.99 -18.74 16.70
N GLU A 125 16.64 -19.54 15.87
CA GLU A 125 18.10 -19.53 15.69
C GLU A 125 18.61 -18.24 15.05
N ASP A 126 17.80 -17.61 14.15
CA ASP A 126 18.17 -16.35 13.52
C ASP A 126 18.20 -15.18 14.51
N ILE A 127 17.47 -15.29 15.63
CA ILE A 127 17.24 -14.19 16.57
C ILE A 127 17.71 -14.46 18.00
N GLN A 128 18.19 -15.68 18.31
CA GLN A 128 18.55 -16.07 19.69
C GLN A 128 19.58 -15.11 20.32
N ASP A 129 20.59 -14.69 19.55
CA ASP A 129 21.69 -13.83 20.01
C ASP A 129 21.36 -12.32 19.90
N LEU A 130 20.14 -11.96 19.56
CA LEU A 130 19.70 -10.57 19.44
C LEU A 130 19.05 -10.10 20.73
N ASP A 131 19.29 -8.83 21.08
CA ASP A 131 18.67 -8.18 22.24
C ASP A 131 17.36 -7.49 21.84
N ILE A 132 17.25 -7.00 20.60
CA ILE A 132 16.10 -6.21 20.11
C ILE A 132 15.96 -6.39 18.59
N LEU A 133 14.74 -6.38 18.13
CA LEU A 133 14.35 -6.37 16.72
C LEU A 133 13.88 -4.98 16.33
N VAL A 134 14.18 -4.58 15.10
CA VAL A 134 13.75 -3.30 14.51
C VAL A 134 13.04 -3.59 13.20
N PHE A 135 11.88 -2.96 12.99
CA PHE A 135 11.15 -3.00 11.73
C PHE A 135 11.08 -1.61 11.12
N ASP A 136 11.58 -1.47 9.90
CA ASP A 136 11.55 -0.22 9.14
C ASP A 136 11.36 -0.49 7.65
N ILE A 137 10.13 -0.45 7.19
CA ILE A 137 9.78 -0.56 5.77
C ILE A 137 8.64 0.39 5.45
N GLN A 138 8.72 1.04 4.29
CA GLN A 138 7.63 1.83 3.75
C GLN A 138 6.59 0.93 3.08
N ASP A 139 5.33 0.99 3.50
CA ASP A 139 4.20 0.32 2.85
C ASP A 139 3.46 1.27 1.88
N VAL A 140 2.57 0.73 1.04
CA VAL A 140 1.75 1.49 0.09
C VAL A 140 0.26 1.56 0.44
N GLY A 141 -0.14 0.96 1.56
CA GLY A 141 -1.51 1.03 2.07
C GLY A 141 -2.51 0.09 1.40
N THR A 142 -2.02 -0.93 0.71
CA THR A 142 -2.87 -1.87 -0.04
C THR A 142 -2.68 -3.30 0.47
N ARG A 143 -3.77 -4.00 0.82
CA ARG A 143 -3.76 -5.31 1.47
C ARG A 143 -2.84 -6.33 0.80
N PHE A 144 -2.83 -6.39 -0.51
CA PHE A 144 -2.07 -7.38 -1.26
C PHE A 144 -0.60 -6.95 -1.51
N TYR A 145 -0.19 -5.77 -1.08
CA TYR A 145 1.21 -5.40 -0.99
C TYR A 145 1.78 -5.99 0.29
N THR A 146 2.69 -6.96 0.18
CA THR A 146 2.94 -7.98 1.22
C THR A 146 3.68 -7.51 2.46
N TYR A 147 4.02 -6.23 2.58
CA TYR A 147 4.80 -5.73 3.73
C TYR A 147 4.04 -5.76 5.04
N ILE A 148 2.71 -5.58 5.02
CA ILE A 148 1.89 -5.78 6.23
C ILE A 148 1.86 -7.25 6.67
N SER A 149 1.94 -8.19 5.73
CA SER A 149 2.05 -9.62 6.03
C SER A 149 3.42 -9.97 6.60
N SER A 150 4.49 -9.40 6.02
CA SER A 150 5.85 -9.53 6.55
C SER A 150 5.99 -8.94 7.96
N MET A 151 5.33 -7.79 8.21
CA MET A 151 5.31 -7.17 9.53
C MET A 151 4.60 -8.06 10.54
N GLN A 152 3.44 -8.65 10.19
CA GLN A 152 2.74 -9.58 11.07
C GLN A 152 3.63 -10.78 11.44
N GLU A 153 4.26 -11.45 10.48
CA GLU A 153 5.15 -12.60 10.72
C GLU A 153 6.35 -12.22 11.59
N PHE A 154 6.88 -11.00 11.41
CA PHE A 154 7.99 -10.49 12.20
C PHE A 154 7.58 -10.14 13.63
N LEU A 155 6.40 -9.54 13.82
CA LEU A 155 5.80 -9.24 15.12
C LEU A 155 5.50 -10.54 15.89
N GLU A 156 4.90 -11.53 15.23
CA GLU A 156 4.67 -12.86 15.83
C GLU A 156 5.99 -13.48 16.31
N THR A 157 7.03 -13.44 15.46
CA THR A 157 8.35 -13.95 15.85
C THR A 157 8.90 -13.23 17.09
N ALA A 158 8.78 -11.90 17.14
CA ALA A 158 9.24 -11.11 18.29
C ALA A 158 8.52 -11.53 19.58
N LEU A 159 7.20 -11.60 19.55
CA LEU A 159 6.39 -11.98 20.71
C LEU A 159 6.63 -13.42 21.16
N GLU A 160 6.59 -14.37 20.22
CA GLU A 160 6.77 -15.80 20.47
C GLU A 160 8.13 -16.16 21.10
N ASN A 161 9.14 -15.29 20.90
CA ASN A 161 10.50 -15.46 21.41
C ASN A 161 10.90 -14.40 22.45
N HIS A 162 9.93 -13.64 22.97
CA HIS A 162 10.11 -12.60 24.00
C HIS A 162 11.21 -11.58 23.63
N LYS A 163 11.32 -11.23 22.34
CA LYS A 163 12.25 -10.20 21.87
C LYS A 163 11.51 -8.86 21.77
N PRO A 164 12.03 -7.78 22.36
CA PRO A 164 11.49 -6.44 22.13
C PRO A 164 11.51 -6.09 20.66
N LEU A 165 10.41 -5.51 20.15
CA LEU A 165 10.31 -5.04 18.78
C LEU A 165 10.08 -3.52 18.75
N LEU A 166 10.96 -2.82 18.05
CA LEU A 166 10.86 -1.40 17.72
C LEU A 166 10.38 -1.26 16.28
N LEU A 167 9.22 -0.64 16.07
CA LEU A 167 8.69 -0.30 14.76
C LEU A 167 8.87 1.19 14.49
N LEU A 168 9.54 1.53 13.41
CA LEU A 168 9.70 2.90 12.94
C LEU A 168 8.62 3.19 11.90
N ASP A 169 7.57 3.89 12.33
CA ASP A 169 6.38 4.07 11.49
C ASP A 169 6.65 5.03 10.32
N ARG A 170 5.95 4.79 9.22
CA ARG A 170 6.06 5.56 7.99
C ARG A 170 4.69 5.98 7.47
N PRO A 171 4.58 7.15 6.82
CA PRO A 171 3.33 7.60 6.24
C PRO A 171 2.78 6.60 5.23
N ASN A 172 1.50 6.33 5.26
CA ASN A 172 0.83 5.57 4.20
C ASN A 172 0.40 6.53 3.08
N PRO A 173 0.89 6.38 1.84
CA PRO A 173 0.54 7.26 0.74
C PRO A 173 -0.94 7.16 0.31
N ASN A 174 -1.60 6.04 0.63
CA ASN A 174 -3.02 5.77 0.34
C ASN A 174 -3.90 5.84 1.61
N SER A 175 -3.49 6.55 2.66
CA SER A 175 -4.23 6.61 3.93
C SER A 175 -5.54 7.37 3.87
N PHE A 176 -5.77 8.19 2.86
CA PHE A 176 -6.85 9.18 2.77
C PHE A 176 -8.22 8.60 2.37
N TYR A 177 -8.34 7.29 2.33
CA TYR A 177 -9.61 6.58 2.14
C TYR A 177 -9.51 5.14 2.62
N VAL A 178 -10.67 4.53 2.83
CA VAL A 178 -10.83 3.10 3.15
C VAL A 178 -11.86 2.54 2.20
N ASP A 179 -11.49 1.53 1.37
CA ASP A 179 -12.41 0.99 0.37
C ASP A 179 -12.03 -0.40 -0.12
N GLY A 180 -13.01 -1.04 -0.77
CA GLY A 180 -12.92 -2.37 -1.37
C GLY A 180 -13.43 -3.47 -0.45
N PRO A 181 -13.62 -4.69 -0.99
CA PRO A 181 -14.11 -5.80 -0.21
C PRO A 181 -13.12 -6.19 0.89
N VAL A 182 -13.66 -6.41 2.09
CA VAL A 182 -12.93 -6.98 3.23
C VAL A 182 -12.61 -8.44 2.93
N LEU A 183 -11.40 -8.89 3.26
CA LEU A 183 -10.96 -10.26 3.05
C LEU A 183 -11.87 -11.27 3.75
N ASP A 184 -12.41 -12.21 3.01
CA ASP A 184 -13.03 -13.41 3.56
C ASP A 184 -11.90 -14.37 4.00
N PRO A 185 -11.93 -14.90 5.23
CA PRO A 185 -10.89 -15.82 5.73
C PRO A 185 -10.59 -17.03 4.84
N LYS A 186 -11.55 -17.47 4.01
CA LYS A 186 -11.35 -18.55 3.02
C LYS A 186 -10.30 -18.24 1.97
N PHE A 187 -10.04 -16.94 1.71
CA PHE A 187 -9.07 -16.48 0.73
C PHE A 187 -7.77 -16.01 1.37
N ARG A 188 -7.59 -16.30 2.66
CA ARG A 188 -6.37 -15.96 3.41
C ARG A 188 -5.13 -16.52 2.71
N SER A 189 -4.14 -15.65 2.53
CA SER A 189 -2.85 -15.98 1.92
C SER A 189 -1.85 -14.89 2.29
N PHE A 190 -0.61 -15.00 1.80
CA PHE A 190 0.39 -13.96 2.07
C PHE A 190 0.05 -12.60 1.41
N VAL A 191 -0.81 -12.56 0.38
CA VAL A 191 -1.34 -11.30 -0.19
C VAL A 191 -2.61 -10.80 0.52
N GLY A 192 -2.90 -11.33 1.72
CA GLY A 192 -4.01 -10.93 2.57
C GLY A 192 -4.17 -11.90 3.74
N MET A 193 -3.61 -11.54 4.90
CA MET A 193 -3.63 -12.40 6.08
C MET A 193 -4.83 -12.13 7.00
N GLN A 194 -5.33 -10.90 7.02
CA GLN A 194 -6.35 -10.47 7.97
C GLN A 194 -7.58 -9.86 7.28
N PRO A 195 -8.74 -9.83 7.97
CA PRO A 195 -10.00 -9.36 7.42
C PRO A 195 -10.03 -7.82 7.29
N VAL A 196 -9.18 -7.30 6.42
CA VAL A 196 -9.10 -5.87 6.07
C VAL A 196 -9.49 -5.64 4.61
N PRO A 197 -9.99 -4.45 4.24
CA PRO A 197 -10.33 -4.12 2.85
C PRO A 197 -9.09 -3.99 1.97
N ILE A 198 -9.28 -3.86 0.66
CA ILE A 198 -8.18 -3.67 -0.29
C ILE A 198 -7.34 -2.46 0.08
N ASN A 199 -7.98 -1.30 0.29
CA ASN A 199 -7.32 -0.11 0.84
C ASN A 199 -7.77 0.06 2.28
N TYR A 200 -6.87 -0.17 3.24
CA TYR A 200 -7.23 -0.24 4.66
C TYR A 200 -7.02 1.08 5.42
N GLY A 201 -6.37 2.08 4.79
CA GLY A 201 -6.27 3.45 5.30
C GLY A 201 -5.56 3.59 6.66
N MET A 202 -4.51 2.81 6.93
CA MET A 202 -3.73 2.84 8.16
C MET A 202 -2.24 2.84 7.83
N THR A 203 -1.41 3.39 8.74
CA THR A 203 0.04 3.15 8.69
C THR A 203 0.35 1.71 9.11
N ILE A 204 1.58 1.27 8.85
CA ILE A 204 2.01 -0.07 9.27
C ILE A 204 2.07 -0.19 10.80
N GLY A 205 2.37 0.91 11.51
CA GLY A 205 2.34 0.98 12.96
C GLY A 205 0.92 0.83 13.53
N GLU A 206 -0.06 1.52 12.95
CA GLU A 206 -1.47 1.38 13.30
C GLU A 206 -2.01 -0.02 13.01
N TYR A 207 -1.60 -0.60 11.88
CA TYR A 207 -1.96 -1.97 11.52
C TYR A 207 -1.40 -2.97 12.54
N ALA A 208 -0.15 -2.81 12.98
CA ALA A 208 0.45 -3.63 14.04
C ALA A 208 -0.31 -3.52 15.37
N MET A 209 -0.71 -2.30 15.76
CA MET A 209 -1.53 -2.08 16.95
C MET A 209 -2.90 -2.77 16.84
N MET A 210 -3.50 -2.76 15.65
CA MET A 210 -4.76 -3.47 15.39
C MET A 210 -4.60 -4.99 15.51
N LEU A 211 -3.53 -5.57 14.96
CA LEU A 211 -3.25 -7.01 15.09
C LEU A 211 -3.17 -7.45 16.55
N LEU A 212 -2.50 -6.66 17.39
CA LEU A 212 -2.37 -6.90 18.83
C LEU A 212 -3.72 -6.77 19.54
N GLY A 213 -4.45 -5.69 19.29
CA GLY A 213 -5.69 -5.38 20.00
C GLY A 213 -6.85 -6.29 19.62
N GLU A 214 -6.97 -6.68 18.37
CA GLU A 214 -8.00 -7.62 17.88
C GLU A 214 -7.58 -9.09 18.04
N LYS A 215 -6.37 -9.36 18.53
CA LYS A 215 -5.80 -10.72 18.69
C LYS A 215 -5.77 -11.51 17.38
N TRP A 216 -5.37 -10.86 16.29
CA TRP A 216 -5.31 -11.46 14.96
C TRP A 216 -3.98 -12.14 14.65
N LEU A 217 -3.11 -12.26 15.62
CA LEU A 217 -1.83 -12.96 15.52
C LEU A 217 -1.99 -14.47 15.71
N SER A 218 -0.88 -15.20 15.65
CA SER A 218 -0.86 -16.63 15.99
C SER A 218 -1.32 -16.87 17.44
N GLU A 219 -1.84 -18.06 17.74
CA GLU A 219 -2.24 -18.44 19.10
C GLU A 219 -1.12 -18.24 20.11
N LYS A 220 0.12 -18.63 19.70
CA LYS A 220 1.31 -18.50 20.54
C LYS A 220 1.65 -17.03 20.82
N ALA A 221 1.61 -16.16 19.80
CA ALA A 221 1.85 -14.73 19.97
C ALA A 221 0.76 -14.07 20.82
N ASN A 222 -0.53 -14.42 20.62
CA ASN A 222 -1.65 -13.90 21.38
C ASN A 222 -1.65 -14.38 22.86
N ALA A 223 -1.03 -15.52 23.16
CA ALA A 223 -0.90 -16.04 24.51
C ALA A 223 0.20 -15.31 25.31
N VAL A 224 1.10 -14.59 24.66
CA VAL A 224 2.13 -13.79 25.32
C VAL A 224 1.43 -12.63 26.06
N ASN A 225 1.62 -12.58 27.37
CA ASN A 225 1.15 -11.45 28.18
C ASN A 225 2.05 -10.24 27.88
N ALA A 226 1.82 -9.59 26.75
CA ALA A 226 2.63 -8.46 26.29
C ALA A 226 2.30 -7.24 27.15
N TYR A 227 3.27 -6.78 27.95
CA TYR A 227 3.20 -5.52 28.69
C TYR A 227 3.97 -4.43 27.92
N ASN A 228 3.69 -3.17 28.24
CA ASN A 228 4.35 -2.02 27.65
C ASN A 228 4.34 -2.01 26.12
N ILE A 229 3.15 -2.18 25.54
CA ILE A 229 2.87 -1.80 24.17
C ILE A 229 2.68 -0.28 24.19
N THR A 230 3.56 0.47 23.55
CA THR A 230 3.57 1.93 23.70
C THR A 230 3.90 2.65 22.40
N THR A 231 3.37 3.85 22.27
CA THR A 231 3.69 4.84 21.24
C THR A 231 4.33 6.10 21.83
N ASN A 232 4.42 6.15 23.18
CA ASN A 232 5.00 7.26 23.93
C ASN A 232 6.12 6.71 24.85
N PRO A 233 7.29 6.43 24.31
CA PRO A 233 8.39 5.84 25.05
C PRO A 233 8.94 6.83 26.08
N THR A 234 9.15 6.34 27.31
CA THR A 234 10.00 7.03 28.30
C THR A 234 11.39 6.40 28.32
N PRO A 235 12.44 7.10 28.79
CA PRO A 235 13.82 6.62 28.71
C PRO A 235 14.05 5.23 29.31
N ASP A 236 13.36 4.91 30.41
CA ASP A 236 13.65 3.73 31.23
C ASP A 236 12.53 2.68 31.19
N THR A 237 11.51 2.86 30.34
CA THR A 237 10.38 1.92 30.27
C THR A 237 10.75 0.73 29.38
N PRO A 238 10.84 -0.50 29.94
CA PRO A 238 10.95 -1.70 29.13
C PRO A 238 9.72 -1.85 28.25
N PHE A 239 9.86 -2.36 27.06
CA PHE A 239 8.74 -2.59 26.15
C PHE A 239 8.85 -3.96 25.45
N HIS A 240 7.71 -4.54 25.12
CA HIS A 240 7.62 -5.64 24.17
C HIS A 240 7.44 -5.13 22.74
N PHE A 241 6.63 -4.09 22.57
CA PHE A 241 6.38 -3.47 21.29
C PHE A 241 6.32 -1.95 21.42
N LEU A 242 7.12 -1.27 20.61
CA LEU A 242 7.22 0.18 20.61
C LEU A 242 7.09 0.72 19.19
N VAL A 243 6.14 1.62 18.95
CA VAL A 243 5.97 2.34 17.71
C VAL A 243 6.53 3.76 17.83
N ILE A 244 7.52 4.10 17.01
CA ILE A 244 7.99 5.48 16.86
C ILE A 244 7.16 6.16 15.77
N LYS A 245 6.24 7.01 16.20
CA LYS A 245 5.29 7.70 15.30
C LYS A 245 5.97 8.72 14.39
N CYS A 246 5.38 8.95 13.22
CA CYS A 246 5.69 10.12 12.38
C CYS A 246 5.32 11.43 13.11
N LYS A 247 5.96 12.54 12.71
CA LYS A 247 5.52 13.91 13.07
C LYS A 247 4.94 14.59 11.83
N ASN A 248 4.01 15.51 12.05
CA ASN A 248 3.37 16.33 11.01
C ASN A 248 2.65 15.48 9.93
N TYR A 249 2.22 14.30 10.29
CA TYR A 249 1.47 13.39 9.42
C TYR A 249 0.05 13.25 9.94
N THR A 250 -0.90 13.25 9.01
CA THR A 250 -2.30 12.90 9.21
C THR A 250 -2.74 11.98 8.07
N HIS A 251 -3.86 11.31 8.21
CA HIS A 251 -4.42 10.49 7.13
C HIS A 251 -4.85 11.31 5.90
N LYS A 252 -4.96 12.65 6.00
CA LYS A 252 -5.21 13.55 4.86
C LYS A 252 -3.95 13.85 4.05
N SER A 253 -2.77 13.62 4.62
CA SER A 253 -1.48 13.94 4.00
C SER A 253 -1.29 13.19 2.68
N LYS A 254 -0.74 13.87 1.67
CA LYS A 254 -0.36 13.29 0.39
C LYS A 254 1.17 13.09 0.39
N TYR A 255 1.62 12.00 0.97
CA TYR A 255 3.03 11.71 1.11
C TYR A 255 3.64 11.23 -0.20
N ILE A 256 4.67 11.93 -0.65
CA ILE A 256 5.48 11.54 -1.81
C ILE A 256 6.63 10.68 -1.32
N LEU A 257 6.74 9.48 -1.86
CA LEU A 257 7.76 8.52 -1.47
C LEU A 257 9.16 8.98 -1.91
N PRO A 258 10.13 9.09 -0.98
CA PRO A 258 11.48 9.55 -1.33
C PRO A 258 12.28 8.50 -2.13
N VAL A 259 11.89 7.24 -2.05
CA VAL A 259 12.51 6.11 -2.75
C VAL A 259 11.43 5.33 -3.49
N ARG A 260 11.72 4.90 -4.72
CA ARG A 260 10.80 4.03 -5.47
C ARG A 260 10.49 2.76 -4.65
N HIS A 261 9.24 2.36 -4.63
CA HIS A 261 8.77 1.27 -3.80
C HIS A 261 9.25 -0.10 -4.27
N SER A 262 9.08 -0.31 -5.56
CA SER A 262 9.55 -1.49 -6.28
C SER A 262 9.86 -1.10 -7.72
N PRO A 263 10.56 -1.94 -8.50
CA PRO A 263 10.74 -1.70 -9.93
C PRO A 263 9.43 -1.50 -10.70
N ASN A 264 8.32 -2.09 -10.22
CA ASN A 264 7.00 -1.96 -10.83
C ASN A 264 6.09 -0.91 -10.17
N LEU A 265 6.56 -0.20 -9.14
CA LEU A 265 5.90 0.98 -8.57
C LEU A 265 6.91 2.14 -8.51
N PRO A 266 7.37 2.62 -9.69
CA PRO A 266 8.48 3.57 -9.77
C PRO A 266 8.09 4.98 -9.31
N GLU A 267 6.83 5.36 -9.49
CA GLU A 267 6.31 6.70 -9.23
C GLU A 267 5.05 6.66 -8.36
N ILE A 268 4.74 7.78 -7.72
CA ILE A 268 3.60 7.90 -6.80
C ILE A 268 2.26 7.67 -7.52
N GLN A 269 2.16 7.98 -8.81
CA GLN A 269 0.97 7.75 -9.62
C GLN A 269 0.60 6.26 -9.68
N ALA A 270 1.61 5.42 -9.93
CA ALA A 270 1.44 3.97 -9.92
C ALA A 270 0.96 3.49 -8.53
N VAL A 271 1.51 4.06 -7.44
CA VAL A 271 1.11 3.74 -6.06
C VAL A 271 -0.35 4.11 -5.80
N TYR A 272 -0.82 5.27 -6.25
CA TYR A 272 -2.22 5.68 -6.11
C TYR A 272 -3.18 4.80 -6.91
N LEU A 273 -2.79 4.34 -8.09
CA LEU A 273 -3.60 3.47 -8.94
C LEU A 273 -3.56 2.01 -8.52
N TYR A 274 -2.49 1.59 -7.83
CA TYR A 274 -2.22 0.19 -7.49
C TYR A 274 -3.38 -0.52 -6.78
N PRO A 275 -4.10 0.07 -5.82
CA PRO A 275 -5.24 -0.58 -5.16
C PRO A 275 -6.34 -1.04 -6.13
N THR A 276 -6.49 -0.33 -7.25
CA THR A 276 -7.43 -0.68 -8.34
C THR A 276 -6.79 -1.59 -9.37
N THR A 277 -5.64 -1.19 -9.90
CA THR A 277 -5.07 -1.78 -11.12
C THR A 277 -4.38 -3.11 -10.88
N CYS A 278 -3.96 -3.42 -9.66
CA CYS A 278 -3.42 -4.73 -9.31
C CYS A 278 -4.44 -5.87 -9.53
N LEU A 279 -5.74 -5.60 -9.46
CA LEU A 279 -6.77 -6.61 -9.77
C LEU A 279 -6.65 -7.17 -11.20
N PHE A 280 -6.09 -6.40 -12.13
CA PHE A 280 -5.85 -6.86 -13.51
C PHE A 280 -4.79 -7.96 -13.60
N GLU A 281 -3.96 -8.18 -12.59
CA GLU A 281 -3.02 -9.32 -12.56
C GLU A 281 -3.74 -10.68 -12.66
N GLY A 282 -4.98 -10.77 -12.17
CA GLY A 282 -5.82 -11.96 -12.28
C GLY A 282 -6.54 -12.11 -13.60
N THR A 283 -6.47 -11.11 -14.49
CA THR A 283 -7.15 -11.09 -15.80
C THR A 283 -6.19 -11.39 -16.95
N ALA A 284 -6.74 -11.50 -18.16
CA ALA A 284 -5.96 -11.62 -19.40
C ALA A 284 -5.23 -10.31 -19.77
N LEU A 285 -5.65 -9.15 -19.26
CA LEU A 285 -5.09 -7.87 -19.61
C LEU A 285 -3.69 -7.68 -18.98
N SER A 286 -2.82 -7.01 -19.71
CA SER A 286 -1.58 -6.46 -19.16
C SER A 286 -1.92 -5.32 -18.21
N GLU A 287 -1.25 -5.28 -17.06
CA GLU A 287 -1.27 -4.18 -16.10
C GLU A 287 -0.07 -3.22 -16.30
N GLY A 288 0.47 -3.20 -17.53
CA GLY A 288 1.54 -2.27 -17.91
C GLY A 288 2.95 -2.67 -17.47
N ARG A 289 3.14 -3.83 -16.81
CA ARG A 289 4.48 -4.36 -16.52
C ARG A 289 5.24 -4.56 -17.85
N GLY A 290 6.53 -4.27 -17.85
CA GLY A 290 7.33 -4.26 -19.07
C GLY A 290 7.18 -2.95 -19.87
N THR A 291 6.59 -1.91 -19.30
CA THR A 291 6.59 -0.54 -19.83
C THR A 291 7.25 0.41 -18.83
N THR A 292 7.38 1.68 -19.18
CA THR A 292 7.81 2.74 -18.25
C THR A 292 6.72 3.15 -17.27
N LYS A 293 5.47 2.66 -17.44
CA LYS A 293 4.28 3.04 -16.69
C LYS A 293 3.49 1.80 -16.19
N PRO A 294 4.12 0.92 -15.40
CA PRO A 294 3.43 -0.23 -14.82
C PRO A 294 2.31 0.25 -13.89
N PHE A 295 1.18 -0.46 -13.91
CA PHE A 295 -0.07 -0.14 -13.20
C PHE A 295 -0.76 1.18 -13.60
N GLU A 296 -0.17 1.94 -14.54
CA GLU A 296 -0.80 3.09 -15.17
C GLU A 296 -1.37 2.74 -16.56
N TYR A 297 -0.82 1.72 -17.24
CA TYR A 297 -1.31 1.21 -18.53
C TYR A 297 -2.02 -0.12 -18.35
N ILE A 298 -3.24 -0.21 -18.88
CA ILE A 298 -4.05 -1.44 -18.84
C ILE A 298 -4.48 -1.77 -20.27
N GLY A 299 -4.28 -3.00 -20.74
CA GLY A 299 -4.70 -3.34 -22.10
C GLY A 299 -4.43 -4.78 -22.53
N HIS A 300 -4.91 -5.10 -23.73
CA HIS A 300 -4.79 -6.42 -24.33
C HIS A 300 -4.72 -6.32 -25.86
N PRO A 301 -4.02 -7.22 -26.57
CA PRO A 301 -3.94 -7.19 -28.04
C PRO A 301 -5.28 -7.31 -28.78
N SER A 302 -6.31 -7.93 -28.15
CA SER A 302 -7.63 -8.13 -28.76
C SER A 302 -8.63 -7.01 -28.51
N LEU A 303 -8.27 -5.97 -27.74
CA LEU A 303 -9.13 -4.81 -27.54
C LEU A 303 -9.16 -3.91 -28.80
N PRO A 304 -10.16 -3.01 -28.92
CA PRO A 304 -10.31 -2.16 -30.11
C PRO A 304 -9.06 -1.31 -30.40
N LYS A 305 -8.61 -1.34 -31.67
CA LYS A 305 -7.36 -0.70 -32.10
C LYS A 305 -7.37 0.84 -32.08
N ASN A 306 -8.52 1.46 -31.89
CA ASN A 306 -8.69 2.90 -31.71
C ASN A 306 -8.45 3.38 -30.27
N MET A 307 -8.18 2.47 -29.33
CA MET A 307 -7.82 2.79 -27.94
C MET A 307 -6.34 3.16 -27.84
N PHE A 308 -5.91 3.62 -26.66
CA PHE A 308 -4.51 3.88 -26.35
C PHE A 308 -3.67 2.61 -26.55
N ALA A 309 -2.53 2.74 -27.23
CA ALA A 309 -1.67 1.60 -27.58
C ALA A 309 -0.33 1.65 -26.83
N PHE A 310 0.14 0.47 -26.38
CA PHE A 310 1.46 0.29 -25.78
C PHE A 310 1.97 -1.13 -26.03
N THR A 311 3.30 -1.31 -25.90
CA THR A 311 3.92 -2.63 -26.08
C THR A 311 4.76 -2.98 -24.85
N PRO A 312 4.40 -4.03 -24.08
CA PRO A 312 5.26 -4.54 -23.01
C PRO A 312 6.57 -5.11 -23.57
N ASN A 313 7.71 -4.70 -23.01
CA ASN A 313 9.03 -5.23 -23.30
C ASN A 313 9.77 -5.57 -22.00
N PRO A 314 10.76 -6.49 -21.99
CA PRO A 314 11.51 -6.77 -20.78
C PRO A 314 12.20 -5.52 -20.25
N ASN A 315 12.06 -5.30 -18.96
CA ASN A 315 12.77 -4.25 -18.24
C ASN A 315 13.10 -4.71 -16.82
N GLU A 316 13.74 -3.84 -16.03
CA GLU A 316 13.94 -4.05 -14.60
C GLU A 316 12.59 -4.25 -13.91
N GLY A 317 12.45 -5.31 -13.14
CA GLY A 317 11.20 -5.67 -12.43
C GLY A 317 10.17 -6.46 -13.25
N ALA A 318 10.39 -6.63 -14.58
CA ALA A 318 9.50 -7.40 -15.45
C ALA A 318 10.27 -8.03 -16.62
N LYS A 319 11.13 -9.00 -16.35
CA LYS A 319 11.86 -9.79 -17.38
C LYS A 319 10.90 -10.58 -18.27
N SER A 320 9.72 -10.93 -17.73
CA SER A 320 8.67 -11.66 -18.42
C SER A 320 7.31 -11.04 -18.06
N SER A 321 6.75 -10.24 -18.95
CA SER A 321 5.45 -9.59 -18.80
C SER A 321 4.38 -10.23 -19.68
N LYS A 322 3.09 -10.05 -19.34
CA LYS A 322 1.98 -10.45 -20.21
C LYS A 322 2.11 -9.73 -21.56
N HIS A 323 1.82 -10.45 -22.64
CA HIS A 323 1.82 -9.91 -24.01
C HIS A 323 3.14 -9.29 -24.46
N TYR A 324 4.26 -9.79 -23.94
CA TYR A 324 5.60 -9.37 -24.34
C TYR A 324 5.73 -9.24 -25.88
N GLY A 325 6.24 -8.10 -26.35
CA GLY A 325 6.47 -7.81 -27.77
C GLY A 325 5.19 -7.61 -28.61
N LYS A 326 3.99 -7.67 -27.99
CA LYS A 326 2.72 -7.48 -28.71
C LYS A 326 2.14 -6.11 -28.40
N ILE A 327 1.57 -5.46 -29.42
CA ILE A 327 0.83 -4.22 -29.23
C ILE A 327 -0.45 -4.53 -28.44
N CYS A 328 -0.59 -3.91 -27.29
CA CYS A 328 -1.80 -3.92 -26.46
C CYS A 328 -2.57 -2.62 -26.67
N TYR A 329 -3.89 -2.70 -26.67
CA TYR A 329 -4.80 -1.57 -26.73
C TYR A 329 -5.60 -1.47 -25.42
N GLY A 330 -5.92 -0.25 -24.96
CA GLY A 330 -6.64 -0.10 -23.69
C GLY A 330 -6.59 1.31 -23.14
N TRP A 331 -6.22 1.46 -21.88
CA TRP A 331 -6.28 2.72 -21.14
C TRP A 331 -4.90 3.19 -20.71
N ASN A 332 -4.68 4.50 -20.81
CA ASN A 332 -3.65 5.23 -20.07
C ASN A 332 -4.33 5.91 -18.87
N LEU A 333 -4.11 5.37 -17.69
CA LEU A 333 -4.66 5.90 -16.43
C LEU A 333 -3.71 6.91 -15.77
N GLY A 334 -2.47 6.97 -16.23
CA GLY A 334 -1.43 7.87 -15.72
C GLY A 334 -1.73 9.35 -15.94
N GLY A 335 -0.80 10.17 -15.52
CA GLY A 335 -0.87 11.63 -15.57
C GLY A 335 -0.01 12.25 -14.48
N THR A 336 -0.23 13.51 -14.15
CA THR A 336 0.35 14.13 -12.96
C THR A 336 -0.24 13.50 -11.68
N PRO A 337 0.43 13.56 -10.52
CA PRO A 337 -0.12 13.05 -9.26
C PRO A 337 -1.51 13.58 -8.95
N ALA A 338 -1.76 14.88 -9.21
CA ALA A 338 -3.06 15.51 -8.99
C ALA A 338 -4.16 14.97 -9.92
N GLU A 339 -3.83 14.70 -11.19
CA GLU A 339 -4.77 14.09 -12.15
C GLU A 339 -5.12 12.65 -11.75
N VAL A 340 -4.12 11.89 -11.32
CA VAL A 340 -4.33 10.52 -10.86
C VAL A 340 -5.17 10.49 -9.58
N LEU A 341 -4.92 11.37 -8.61
CA LEU A 341 -5.76 11.49 -7.41
C LEU A 341 -7.22 11.81 -7.75
N ARG A 342 -7.47 12.67 -8.74
CA ARG A 342 -8.85 12.92 -9.24
C ARG A 342 -9.47 11.67 -9.87
N LYS A 343 -8.68 10.86 -10.60
CA LYS A 343 -9.17 9.60 -11.19
C LYS A 343 -9.47 8.55 -10.12
N VAL A 344 -8.65 8.47 -9.08
CA VAL A 344 -8.83 7.57 -7.92
C VAL A 344 -10.06 7.97 -7.11
N ASP A 345 -10.28 9.27 -6.88
CA ASP A 345 -11.47 9.82 -6.23
C ASP A 345 -11.80 9.14 -4.88
N GLY A 346 -10.76 8.82 -4.10
CA GLY A 346 -10.91 8.23 -2.78
C GLY A 346 -11.60 6.85 -2.75
N LYS A 347 -11.51 6.06 -3.82
CA LYS A 347 -12.14 4.72 -3.90
C LYS A 347 -11.44 3.78 -4.87
N ILE A 348 -11.71 2.49 -4.73
CA ILE A 348 -11.34 1.47 -5.72
C ILE A 348 -12.21 1.69 -6.96
N GLN A 349 -11.62 1.97 -8.10
CA GLN A 349 -12.30 2.30 -9.35
C GLN A 349 -12.66 1.04 -10.15
N LEU A 350 -13.83 0.48 -9.92
CA LEU A 350 -14.26 -0.74 -10.62
C LEU A 350 -14.64 -0.50 -12.08
N LYS A 351 -14.95 0.74 -12.47
CA LYS A 351 -15.37 1.09 -13.83
C LYS A 351 -14.44 0.51 -14.90
N TRP A 352 -13.14 0.62 -14.73
CA TRP A 352 -12.17 0.13 -15.74
C TRP A 352 -12.18 -1.39 -15.85
N LEU A 353 -12.40 -2.11 -14.74
CA LEU A 353 -12.49 -3.56 -14.74
C LEU A 353 -13.82 -4.04 -15.37
N ILE A 354 -14.91 -3.35 -15.06
CA ILE A 354 -16.24 -3.62 -15.64
C ILE A 354 -16.24 -3.32 -17.13
N GLU A 355 -15.74 -2.16 -17.55
CA GLU A 355 -15.61 -1.77 -18.97
C GLU A 355 -14.72 -2.76 -19.73
N ALA A 356 -13.56 -3.12 -19.16
CA ALA A 356 -12.66 -4.08 -19.79
C ALA A 356 -13.35 -5.44 -19.99
N TYR A 357 -14.07 -5.93 -18.98
CA TYR A 357 -14.85 -7.15 -19.13
C TYR A 357 -15.94 -6.98 -20.20
N ALA A 358 -16.66 -5.85 -20.23
CA ALA A 358 -17.74 -5.60 -21.18
C ALA A 358 -17.28 -5.63 -22.64
N ILE A 359 -16.11 -5.09 -22.96
CA ILE A 359 -15.60 -5.03 -24.34
C ILE A 359 -14.67 -6.19 -24.73
N PHE A 360 -14.24 -7.01 -23.77
CA PHE A 360 -13.33 -8.12 -24.05
C PHE A 360 -14.02 -9.20 -24.89
N PRO A 361 -13.45 -9.62 -26.05
CA PRO A 361 -14.18 -10.46 -27.00
C PRO A 361 -14.41 -11.90 -26.49
N ALA A 362 -13.48 -12.45 -25.69
CA ALA A 362 -13.52 -13.82 -25.20
C ALA A 362 -13.81 -13.87 -23.70
N LYS A 363 -15.05 -13.61 -23.30
CA LYS A 363 -15.49 -13.47 -21.90
C LYS A 363 -14.98 -14.58 -20.97
N ASP A 364 -15.00 -15.82 -21.41
CA ASP A 364 -14.61 -16.99 -20.61
C ASP A 364 -13.12 -16.96 -20.24
N SER A 365 -12.29 -16.33 -21.05
CA SER A 365 -10.86 -16.21 -20.82
C SER A 365 -10.44 -14.88 -20.18
N PHE A 366 -11.37 -13.96 -19.90
CA PHE A 366 -11.05 -12.66 -19.30
C PHE A 366 -10.36 -12.81 -17.94
N PHE A 367 -10.93 -13.60 -17.03
CA PHE A 367 -10.31 -13.95 -15.76
C PHE A 367 -9.36 -15.13 -15.97
N ALA A 368 -8.19 -14.83 -16.56
CA ALA A 368 -7.19 -15.85 -16.94
C ALA A 368 -6.59 -16.60 -15.74
N ARG A 369 -6.60 -15.98 -14.56
CA ARG A 369 -6.10 -16.53 -13.29
C ARG A 369 -7.14 -16.31 -12.19
N PRO A 370 -8.28 -17.02 -12.20
CA PRO A 370 -9.42 -16.75 -11.33
C PRO A 370 -9.08 -16.87 -9.84
N GLU A 371 -8.27 -17.86 -9.45
CA GLU A 371 -7.83 -18.00 -8.06
C GLU A 371 -6.95 -16.82 -7.61
N ALA A 372 -6.04 -16.35 -8.46
CA ALA A 372 -5.21 -15.19 -8.16
C ALA A 372 -6.08 -13.92 -8.04
N PHE A 373 -7.04 -13.73 -8.96
CA PHE A 373 -8.01 -12.63 -8.87
C PHE A 373 -8.78 -12.66 -7.55
N ASN A 374 -9.32 -13.81 -7.17
CA ASN A 374 -10.09 -13.96 -5.94
C ASN A 374 -9.24 -13.71 -4.68
N ARG A 375 -7.95 -14.09 -4.68
CA ARG A 375 -7.03 -13.77 -3.58
C ARG A 375 -6.78 -12.26 -3.48
N LEU A 376 -6.60 -11.56 -4.61
CA LEU A 376 -6.44 -10.10 -4.64
C LEU A 376 -7.74 -9.40 -4.22
N ALA A 377 -8.88 -9.82 -4.74
CA ALA A 377 -10.19 -9.30 -4.34
C ALA A 377 -10.51 -9.62 -2.87
N GLY A 378 -9.98 -10.73 -2.35
CA GLY A 378 -10.26 -11.22 -1.01
C GLY A 378 -11.56 -12.00 -0.89
N ASN A 379 -12.21 -12.32 -2.00
CA ASN A 379 -13.42 -13.13 -2.10
C ASN A 379 -13.64 -13.60 -3.55
N ASP A 380 -14.61 -14.47 -3.78
CA ASP A 380 -15.04 -14.92 -5.10
C ASP A 380 -16.31 -14.20 -5.63
N VAL A 381 -16.84 -13.27 -4.82
CA VAL A 381 -18.10 -12.57 -5.12
C VAL A 381 -17.86 -11.50 -6.19
N LEU A 382 -16.79 -10.72 -6.10
CA LEU A 382 -16.50 -9.64 -7.05
C LEU A 382 -16.42 -10.15 -8.49
N MET A 383 -15.71 -11.25 -8.72
CA MET A 383 -15.60 -11.85 -10.05
C MET A 383 -16.97 -12.31 -10.59
N LYS A 384 -17.79 -12.93 -9.74
CA LYS A 384 -19.15 -13.39 -10.11
C LYS A 384 -20.03 -12.20 -10.49
N GLN A 385 -20.05 -11.15 -9.68
CA GLN A 385 -20.84 -9.95 -9.92
C GLN A 385 -20.47 -9.26 -11.25
N ILE A 386 -19.16 -9.17 -11.57
CA ILE A 386 -18.71 -8.63 -12.86
C ILE A 386 -19.19 -9.50 -14.02
N LYS A 387 -19.09 -10.83 -13.90
CA LYS A 387 -19.60 -11.78 -14.92
C LYS A 387 -21.11 -11.68 -15.11
N GLU A 388 -21.86 -11.41 -14.06
CA GLU A 388 -23.31 -11.22 -14.07
C GLU A 388 -23.73 -9.84 -14.60
N GLY A 389 -22.78 -8.94 -14.89
CA GLY A 389 -23.06 -7.61 -15.41
C GLY A 389 -23.62 -6.64 -14.37
N LYS A 390 -23.32 -6.86 -13.07
CA LYS A 390 -23.72 -5.93 -12.01
C LYS A 390 -23.07 -4.56 -12.20
N SER A 391 -23.83 -3.52 -11.88
CA SER A 391 -23.31 -2.16 -11.84
C SER A 391 -22.28 -1.98 -10.73
N GLU A 392 -21.42 -0.97 -10.87
CA GLU A 392 -20.46 -0.60 -9.79
C GLU A 392 -21.18 -0.32 -8.47
N GLU A 393 -22.34 0.33 -8.51
CA GLU A 393 -23.14 0.64 -7.32
C GLU A 393 -23.63 -0.63 -6.61
N GLU A 394 -24.20 -1.60 -7.35
CA GLU A 394 -24.63 -2.89 -6.80
C GLU A 394 -23.46 -3.65 -6.18
N ILE A 395 -22.30 -3.65 -6.83
CA ILE A 395 -21.10 -4.32 -6.34
C ILE A 395 -20.64 -3.66 -5.03
N ARG A 396 -20.55 -2.32 -4.98
CA ARG A 396 -20.15 -1.59 -3.78
C ARG A 396 -21.09 -1.85 -2.61
N LYS A 397 -22.39 -1.82 -2.86
CA LYS A 397 -23.42 -2.10 -1.85
C LYS A 397 -23.22 -3.48 -1.20
N SER A 398 -22.68 -4.45 -1.94
CA SER A 398 -22.51 -5.82 -1.43
C SER A 398 -21.40 -5.94 -0.37
N TRP A 399 -20.39 -5.08 -0.38
CA TRP A 399 -19.31 -5.13 0.61
C TRP A 399 -19.43 -4.08 1.73
N GLU A 400 -20.35 -3.10 1.58
CA GLU A 400 -20.51 -1.99 2.53
C GLU A 400 -20.72 -2.42 3.98
N PRO A 401 -21.51 -3.46 4.32
CA PRO A 401 -21.66 -3.87 5.72
C PRO A 401 -20.34 -4.25 6.38
N LYS A 402 -19.53 -5.10 5.74
CA LYS A 402 -18.22 -5.51 6.28
C LYS A 402 -17.21 -4.37 6.29
N LEU A 403 -17.29 -3.47 5.31
CA LEU A 403 -16.43 -2.29 5.24
C LEU A 403 -16.73 -1.33 6.40
N SER A 404 -18.01 -1.11 6.71
CA SER A 404 -18.43 -0.29 7.84
C SER A 404 -17.99 -0.91 9.18
N GLU A 405 -18.11 -2.22 9.36
CA GLU A 405 -17.59 -2.93 10.54
C GLU A 405 -16.07 -2.74 10.68
N PHE A 406 -15.31 -2.91 9.59
CA PHE A 406 -13.87 -2.68 9.60
C PHE A 406 -13.51 -1.23 9.99
N LYS A 407 -14.22 -0.23 9.47
CA LYS A 407 -14.00 1.17 9.82
C LYS A 407 -14.14 1.43 11.32
N LEU A 408 -15.09 0.76 11.99
CA LEU A 408 -15.24 0.85 13.45
C LEU A 408 -14.06 0.19 14.19
N ILE A 409 -13.57 -0.95 13.71
CA ILE A 409 -12.37 -1.59 14.27
C ILE A 409 -11.16 -0.67 14.09
N ARG A 410 -10.93 -0.20 12.86
CA ARG A 410 -9.83 0.69 12.49
C ARG A 410 -9.72 1.90 13.43
N LYS A 411 -10.81 2.58 13.71
CA LYS A 411 -10.86 3.79 14.57
C LYS A 411 -10.24 3.61 15.95
N LYS A 412 -10.25 2.41 16.51
CA LYS A 412 -9.67 2.11 17.84
C LYS A 412 -8.13 2.20 17.86
N TYR A 413 -7.48 2.07 16.70
CA TYR A 413 -6.03 1.89 16.58
C TYR A 413 -5.32 3.02 15.86
N LEU A 414 -6.03 4.09 15.52
CA LEU A 414 -5.44 5.25 14.85
C LEU A 414 -4.48 5.99 15.78
N LEU A 415 -3.31 6.31 15.28
CA LEU A 415 -2.25 7.05 15.96
C LEU A 415 -2.14 8.49 15.47
N TYR A 416 -2.86 8.83 14.41
CA TYR A 416 -2.84 10.11 13.72
C TYR A 416 -4.25 10.59 13.43
N ASP A 417 -4.40 11.90 13.20
CA ASP A 417 -5.68 12.51 12.84
C ASP A 417 -6.23 11.89 11.55
N ASP A 418 -7.51 11.53 11.59
CA ASP A 418 -8.16 10.82 10.48
C ASP A 418 -8.59 11.77 9.37
N PHE A 419 -8.95 11.18 8.23
CA PHE A 419 -9.51 11.89 7.07
C PHE A 419 -11.03 12.07 7.18
N GLU A 420 -11.74 11.25 7.97
CA GLU A 420 -13.19 11.30 8.25
C GLU A 420 -13.56 12.33 9.33
#